data_24eba2dc9c7437d025850ab57107e7c9
#
_entry.id   24eba2dc9c7437d025850ab57107e7c9
#
_cell.length_a   1.000
_cell.length_b   1.000
_cell.length_c   1.000
_cell.angle_alpha   90.00
_cell.angle_beta   90.00
_cell.angle_gamma   90.00
#
_symmetry.space_group_name_H-M   'P 1'
#
loop_
_entity.id
_entity.type
_entity.pdbx_description
1 polymer ?
#
loop_
_entity_poly.entity_id
_entity_poly.type
_entity_poly.pdbx_seq_one_letter_code
_entity_poly.pdbx_strand_id
1 'polypeptide(L)'
;HLAAEILDNSMDEAVAGHASWIEINLEDTNTLSIRDNGRGIPVDPHPKFPDKSALEVILTTLHAGGKFSGKAYQTSGGLHGVGASVVNALSSHLEVEVARDKTLYSQSFARGRPTGQLSVVGKTANRRGTLIRFTPDEDIFGANCRFKAEILYRMALSKAYLFAGVEIRWKCAFELITDTNPVPQQQQLCFPGGLADYLNHSTMDKPLLLSQPFAGRIEIEGQKFEWAITWLTPAAVSYTHLTLPTNGLV
;
A
#
# COMPACT_ATOMS: atom_id res chain seq x y z
N HIS A 1 10.57 -3.52 -1.81
CA HIS A 1 9.68 -4.60 -1.38
C HIS A 1 8.99 -4.30 -0.04
N LEU A 2 9.72 -3.84 1.02
CA LEU A 2 9.11 -3.56 2.34
C LEU A 2 7.92 -2.59 2.25
N ALA A 3 8.07 -1.52 1.46
CA ALA A 3 6.99 -0.56 1.23
C ALA A 3 5.77 -1.21 0.55
N ALA A 4 6.01 -2.14 -0.39
CA ALA A 4 4.93 -2.84 -1.07
C ALA A 4 4.10 -3.68 -0.10
N GLU A 5 4.74 -4.41 0.82
CA GLU A 5 4.05 -5.25 1.80
C GLU A 5 3.10 -4.45 2.71
N ILE A 6 3.54 -3.27 3.18
CA ILE A 6 2.68 -2.42 4.01
C ILE A 6 1.58 -1.76 3.18
N LEU A 7 1.92 -1.31 1.96
CA LEU A 7 0.92 -0.73 1.07
C LEU A 7 -0.16 -1.75 0.69
N ASP A 8 0.23 -3.00 0.39
CA ASP A 8 -0.71 -4.05 0.02
C ASP A 8 -1.69 -4.39 1.16
N ASN A 9 -1.24 -4.34 2.42
CA ASN A 9 -2.15 -4.49 3.57
C ASN A 9 -3.19 -3.35 3.64
N SER A 10 -2.79 -2.11 3.37
CA SER A 10 -3.71 -0.97 3.31
C SER A 10 -4.64 -1.05 2.09
N MET A 11 -4.12 -1.54 0.94
CA MET A 11 -4.93 -1.80 -0.25
C MET A 11 -5.97 -2.89 -0.03
N ASP A 12 -5.66 -3.94 0.74
CA ASP A 12 -6.63 -4.98 1.09
C ASP A 12 -7.84 -4.40 1.86
N GLU A 13 -7.61 -3.45 2.79
CA GLU A 13 -8.69 -2.74 3.47
C GLU A 13 -9.52 -1.88 2.49
N ALA A 14 -8.88 -1.28 1.49
CA ALA A 14 -9.59 -0.50 0.48
C ALA A 14 -10.40 -1.40 -0.48
N VAL A 15 -9.85 -2.50 -0.95
CA VAL A 15 -10.54 -3.49 -1.80
C VAL A 15 -11.71 -4.13 -1.08
N ALA A 16 -11.58 -4.38 0.22
CA ALA A 16 -12.67 -4.85 1.07
C ALA A 16 -13.74 -3.79 1.37
N GLY A 17 -13.59 -2.56 0.86
CA GLY A 17 -14.54 -1.45 1.05
C GLY A 17 -14.47 -0.78 2.43
N HIS A 18 -13.43 -1.07 3.22
CA HIS A 18 -13.28 -0.52 4.56
C HIS A 18 -12.45 0.76 4.60
N ALA A 19 -11.51 0.93 3.67
CA ALA A 19 -10.74 2.15 3.50
C ALA A 19 -11.14 2.86 2.19
N SER A 20 -11.14 4.17 2.20
CA SER A 20 -11.39 5.02 1.02
C SER A 20 -10.15 5.78 0.58
N TRP A 21 -9.15 5.90 1.44
CA TRP A 21 -7.88 6.52 1.10
C TRP A 21 -6.71 5.85 1.84
N ILE A 22 -5.53 5.98 1.22
CA ILE A 22 -4.25 5.52 1.74
C ILE A 22 -3.26 6.66 1.57
N GLU A 23 -2.52 7.00 2.62
CA GLU A 23 -1.45 7.99 2.58
C GLU A 23 -0.09 7.30 2.61
N ILE A 24 0.79 7.66 1.70
CA ILE A 24 2.18 7.23 1.62
C ILE A 24 3.03 8.47 1.85
N ASN A 25 3.85 8.48 2.89
CA ASN A 25 4.68 9.61 3.25
C ASN A 25 6.14 9.19 3.42
N LEU A 26 6.98 9.61 2.50
CA LEU A 26 8.44 9.48 2.60
C LEU A 26 8.97 10.64 3.44
N GLU A 27 9.24 10.37 4.72
CA GLU A 27 9.55 11.39 5.74
C GLU A 27 11.01 11.86 5.67
N ASP A 28 11.89 10.92 5.34
CA ASP A 28 13.32 11.19 5.10
C ASP A 28 13.90 10.10 4.16
N THR A 29 15.21 10.01 4.05
CA THR A 29 15.90 9.10 3.13
C THR A 29 15.62 7.62 3.38
N ASN A 30 15.29 7.24 4.62
CA ASN A 30 15.12 5.86 5.04
C ASN A 30 13.91 5.61 5.95
N THR A 31 13.08 6.62 6.21
CA THR A 31 11.86 6.49 6.99
C THR A 31 10.62 6.68 6.12
N LEU A 32 9.78 5.66 6.09
CA LEU A 32 8.53 5.65 5.35
C LEU A 32 7.36 5.41 6.28
N SER A 33 6.28 6.18 6.14
CA SER A 33 5.01 5.87 6.78
C SER A 33 3.90 5.64 5.75
N ILE A 34 3.06 4.65 6.04
CA ILE A 34 1.86 4.32 5.27
C ILE A 34 0.69 4.27 6.23
N ARG A 35 -0.38 4.97 5.87
CA ARG A 35 -1.58 5.10 6.68
C ARG A 35 -2.82 4.87 5.83
N ASP A 36 -3.79 4.14 6.37
CA ASP A 36 -5.13 4.00 5.82
C ASP A 36 -6.21 4.54 6.78
N ASN A 37 -7.43 4.66 6.27
CA ASN A 37 -8.61 4.95 7.07
C ASN A 37 -9.55 3.73 7.17
N GLY A 38 -9.01 2.53 7.16
CA GLY A 38 -9.73 1.28 7.28
C GLY A 38 -10.25 0.99 8.69
N ARG A 39 -10.45 -0.29 8.99
CA ARG A 39 -10.96 -0.72 10.32
C ARG A 39 -9.93 -0.59 11.44
N GLY A 40 -8.65 -0.52 11.10
CA GLY A 40 -7.54 -0.65 12.04
C GLY A 40 -7.26 -2.11 12.42
N ILE A 41 -5.97 -2.45 12.58
CA ILE A 41 -5.53 -3.77 13.05
C ILE A 41 -6.19 -4.06 14.40
N PRO A 42 -6.69 -5.31 14.67
CA PRO A 42 -7.24 -5.67 15.97
C PRO A 42 -6.23 -5.49 17.09
N VAL A 43 -6.67 -4.91 18.19
CA VAL A 43 -5.85 -4.63 19.39
C VAL A 43 -6.24 -5.48 20.59
N ASP A 44 -7.33 -6.23 20.48
CA ASP A 44 -7.82 -7.14 21.52
C ASP A 44 -6.81 -8.27 21.80
N PRO A 45 -6.88 -8.94 22.94
CA PRO A 45 -6.08 -10.12 23.22
C PRO A 45 -6.24 -11.18 22.13
N HIS A 46 -5.10 -11.77 21.68
CA HIS A 46 -5.15 -12.77 20.62
C HIS A 46 -5.71 -14.10 21.13
N PRO A 47 -6.64 -14.76 20.43
CA PRO A 47 -7.31 -15.99 20.91
C PRO A 47 -6.34 -17.13 21.29
N LYS A 48 -5.22 -17.27 20.56
CA LYS A 48 -4.20 -18.31 20.81
C LYS A 48 -3.08 -17.85 21.75
N PHE A 49 -2.94 -16.56 21.99
CA PHE A 49 -1.90 -15.94 22.80
C PHE A 49 -2.54 -14.85 23.69
N PRO A 50 -3.27 -15.22 24.75
CA PRO A 50 -4.06 -14.27 25.56
C PRO A 50 -3.24 -13.15 26.20
N ASP A 51 -1.96 -13.39 26.44
CA ASP A 51 -1.03 -12.42 27.03
C ASP A 51 -0.53 -11.36 26.03
N LYS A 52 -0.89 -11.49 24.73
CA LYS A 52 -0.47 -10.61 23.65
C LYS A 52 -1.66 -10.03 22.92
N SER A 53 -1.55 -8.79 22.47
CA SER A 53 -2.54 -8.21 21.57
C SER A 53 -2.48 -8.87 20.20
N ALA A 54 -3.59 -8.89 19.47
CA ALA A 54 -3.61 -9.37 18.10
C ALA A 54 -2.64 -8.59 17.21
N LEU A 55 -2.51 -7.27 17.44
CA LEU A 55 -1.53 -6.41 16.76
C LEU A 55 -0.10 -6.94 16.98
N GLU A 56 0.30 -7.20 18.22
CA GLU A 56 1.64 -7.72 18.51
C GLU A 56 1.87 -9.06 17.82
N VAL A 57 0.91 -9.98 17.88
CA VAL A 57 1.02 -11.30 17.25
C VAL A 57 1.15 -11.18 15.73
N ILE A 58 0.35 -10.33 15.06
CA ILE A 58 0.42 -10.09 13.61
C ILE A 58 1.79 -9.55 13.20
N LEU A 59 2.41 -8.71 14.01
CA LEU A 59 3.69 -8.07 13.69
C LEU A 59 4.92 -8.90 14.11
N THR A 60 4.77 -9.88 15.00
CA THR A 60 5.90 -10.65 15.53
C THR A 60 5.89 -12.13 15.17
N THR A 61 4.81 -12.62 14.53
CA THR A 61 4.65 -14.04 14.24
C THR A 61 4.33 -14.24 12.77
N LEU A 62 5.09 -15.10 12.10
CA LEU A 62 4.81 -15.48 10.72
C LEU A 62 3.48 -16.21 10.63
N HIS A 63 2.74 -15.97 9.56
CA HIS A 63 1.42 -16.61 9.29
C HIS A 63 0.33 -16.34 10.36
N ALA A 64 0.47 -15.28 11.16
CA ALA A 64 -0.49 -14.91 12.18
C ALA A 64 -1.58 -13.94 11.67
N GLY A 65 -1.50 -13.50 10.42
CA GLY A 65 -2.48 -12.58 9.84
C GLY A 65 -3.87 -13.21 9.72
N GLY A 66 -4.92 -12.43 10.01
CA GLY A 66 -6.33 -12.87 10.00
C GLY A 66 -6.88 -13.34 8.64
N LYS A 67 -6.07 -13.37 7.59
CA LYS A 67 -6.40 -13.88 6.25
C LYS A 67 -6.70 -15.39 6.24
N PHE A 68 -6.36 -16.10 7.32
CA PHE A 68 -6.64 -17.54 7.48
C PHE A 68 -8.03 -17.88 8.02
N SER A 69 -8.79 -16.90 8.51
CA SER A 69 -10.16 -17.13 8.99
C SER A 69 -11.21 -16.93 7.90
N GLY A 70 -11.09 -17.67 6.83
CA GLY A 70 -11.91 -17.80 5.62
C GLY A 70 -13.18 -16.96 5.51
N LYS A 71 -13.30 -16.17 4.49
CA LYS A 71 -14.40 -15.55 3.75
C LYS A 71 -14.29 -14.04 3.48
N ALA A 72 -13.49 -13.28 4.26
CA ALA A 72 -13.45 -11.81 4.10
C ALA A 72 -12.38 -11.30 3.12
N TYR A 73 -11.43 -12.14 2.69
CA TYR A 73 -10.27 -11.72 1.89
C TYR A 73 -10.01 -12.62 0.68
N GLN A 74 -11.05 -12.88 -0.11
CA GLN A 74 -10.92 -13.70 -1.33
C GLN A 74 -10.07 -13.03 -2.44
N THR A 75 -9.75 -11.74 -2.30
CA THR A 75 -8.96 -10.95 -3.27
C THR A 75 -7.90 -10.13 -2.56
N SER A 76 -7.03 -10.73 -1.73
CA SER A 76 -5.97 -9.97 -1.06
C SER A 76 -4.68 -10.01 -1.86
N GLY A 77 -4.02 -8.85 -2.02
CA GLY A 77 -2.70 -8.74 -2.66
C GLY A 77 -1.57 -9.43 -1.89
N GLY A 78 -1.76 -9.67 -0.59
CA GLY A 78 -0.81 -10.38 0.26
C GLY A 78 -1.23 -11.83 0.51
N LEU A 79 -0.81 -12.76 -0.34
CA LEU A 79 -1.20 -14.18 -0.30
C LEU A 79 -0.70 -14.96 0.93
N HIS A 80 0.32 -14.48 1.63
CA HIS A 80 1.06 -15.28 2.61
C HIS A 80 0.83 -14.90 4.08
N GLY A 81 0.22 -13.74 4.37
CA GLY A 81 -0.05 -13.27 5.74
C GLY A 81 1.22 -13.03 6.58
N VAL A 82 2.36 -12.76 5.93
CA VAL A 82 3.67 -12.56 6.57
C VAL A 82 4.25 -11.16 6.36
N GLY A 83 3.70 -10.37 5.44
CA GLY A 83 4.30 -9.10 5.01
C GLY A 83 4.64 -8.16 6.15
N ALA A 84 3.69 -7.86 7.03
CA ALA A 84 3.92 -6.93 8.14
C ALA A 84 4.94 -7.45 9.16
N SER A 85 4.95 -8.75 9.47
CA SER A 85 5.94 -9.34 10.38
C SER A 85 7.35 -9.38 9.78
N VAL A 86 7.45 -9.58 8.46
CA VAL A 86 8.73 -9.51 7.75
C VAL A 86 9.25 -8.07 7.72
N VAL A 87 8.41 -7.07 7.43
CA VAL A 87 8.82 -5.66 7.50
C VAL A 87 9.31 -5.31 8.89
N ASN A 88 8.61 -5.73 9.94
CA ASN A 88 9.05 -5.53 11.31
C ASN A 88 10.42 -6.18 11.58
N ALA A 89 10.60 -7.44 11.20
CA ALA A 89 11.85 -8.17 11.41
C ALA A 89 13.05 -7.51 10.70
N LEU A 90 12.81 -6.89 9.54
CA LEU A 90 13.82 -6.24 8.71
C LEU A 90 13.96 -4.72 8.97
N SER A 91 13.32 -4.20 10.01
CA SER A 91 13.38 -2.78 10.38
C SER A 91 14.13 -2.60 11.70
N SER A 92 15.04 -1.62 11.73
CA SER A 92 15.71 -1.17 12.96
C SER A 92 14.70 -0.50 13.90
N HIS A 93 13.69 0.14 13.33
CA HIS A 93 12.57 0.75 14.07
C HIS A 93 11.27 0.60 13.28
N LEU A 94 10.21 0.22 13.97
CA LEU A 94 8.86 0.21 13.43
C LEU A 94 7.89 0.67 14.50
N GLU A 95 7.04 1.62 14.15
CA GLU A 95 5.96 2.14 14.99
C GLU A 95 4.62 1.89 14.32
N VAL A 96 3.66 1.44 15.10
CA VAL A 96 2.28 1.27 14.65
C VAL A 96 1.35 2.10 15.50
N GLU A 97 0.51 2.89 14.83
CA GLU A 97 -0.65 3.51 15.47
C GLU A 97 -1.93 2.89 14.91
N VAL A 98 -2.85 2.57 15.78
CA VAL A 98 -4.18 2.06 15.42
C VAL A 98 -5.24 2.94 16.03
N ALA A 99 -6.08 3.52 15.18
CA ALA A 99 -7.26 4.25 15.61
C ALA A 99 -8.49 3.35 15.41
N ARG A 100 -9.01 2.82 16.50
CA ARG A 100 -10.14 1.88 16.53
C ARG A 100 -11.04 2.17 17.74
N ASP A 101 -12.35 2.04 17.56
CA ASP A 101 -13.36 2.22 18.62
C ASP A 101 -13.19 3.55 19.39
N LYS A 102 -12.93 4.63 18.62
CA LYS A 102 -12.69 6.00 19.13
C LYS A 102 -11.48 6.12 20.07
N THR A 103 -10.55 5.17 20.01
CA THR A 103 -9.34 5.15 20.83
C THR A 103 -8.13 5.01 19.90
N LEU A 104 -7.07 5.75 20.20
CA LEU A 104 -5.79 5.66 19.52
C LEU A 104 -4.84 4.81 20.37
N TYR A 105 -4.31 3.78 19.77
CA TYR A 105 -3.31 2.88 20.34
C TYR A 105 -1.98 3.06 19.62
N SER A 106 -0.86 2.83 20.30
CA SER A 106 0.48 2.79 19.71
C SER A 106 1.30 1.68 20.33
N GLN A 107 2.14 1.07 19.48
CA GLN A 107 3.17 0.13 19.89
C GLN A 107 4.40 0.26 18.99
N SER A 108 5.60 0.17 19.58
CA SER A 108 6.86 0.25 18.85
C SER A 108 7.60 -1.08 18.89
N PHE A 109 8.39 -1.30 17.85
CA PHE A 109 9.15 -2.53 17.62
C PHE A 109 10.55 -2.19 17.10
N ALA A 110 11.47 -3.11 17.31
CA ALA A 110 12.81 -3.09 16.72
C ALA A 110 13.21 -4.51 16.34
N ARG A 111 13.63 -4.71 15.09
CA ARG A 111 14.13 -6.01 14.59
C ARG A 111 13.20 -7.18 14.92
N GLY A 112 11.91 -6.98 14.68
CA GLY A 112 10.87 -7.99 14.89
C GLY A 112 10.40 -8.17 16.34
N ARG A 113 10.93 -7.39 17.30
CA ARG A 113 10.60 -7.53 18.72
C ARG A 113 9.90 -6.27 19.24
N PRO A 114 8.88 -6.39 20.10
CA PRO A 114 8.28 -5.24 20.72
C PRO A 114 9.30 -4.55 21.64
N THR A 115 9.39 -3.22 21.58
CA THR A 115 10.20 -2.40 22.50
C THR A 115 9.41 -1.89 23.69
N GLY A 116 8.08 -2.09 23.64
CA GLY A 116 7.15 -1.72 24.70
C GLY A 116 5.83 -2.45 24.53
N GLN A 117 4.97 -2.35 25.52
CA GLN A 117 3.61 -2.88 25.44
C GLN A 117 2.70 -1.97 24.59
N LEU A 118 1.62 -2.54 24.06
CA LEU A 118 0.57 -1.75 23.43
C LEU A 118 0.01 -0.73 24.42
N SER A 119 0.05 0.54 24.07
CA SER A 119 -0.38 1.64 24.92
C SER A 119 -1.57 2.39 24.32
N VAL A 120 -2.43 2.89 25.19
CA VAL A 120 -3.49 3.83 24.80
C VAL A 120 -2.90 5.24 24.77
N VAL A 121 -2.84 5.85 23.59
CA VAL A 121 -2.35 7.23 23.42
C VAL A 121 -3.43 8.25 23.81
N GLY A 122 -4.70 7.96 23.48
CA GLY A 122 -5.81 8.85 23.81
C GLY A 122 -7.10 8.53 23.10
N LYS A 123 -8.10 9.39 23.29
CA LYS A 123 -9.39 9.32 22.58
C LYS A 123 -9.27 10.01 21.23
N THR A 124 -9.91 9.44 20.22
CA THR A 124 -10.00 10.03 18.87
C THR A 124 -11.40 9.85 18.27
N ALA A 125 -12.13 10.94 18.09
CA ALA A 125 -13.51 10.88 17.64
C ALA A 125 -13.64 10.57 16.14
N ASN A 126 -12.72 11.11 15.32
CA ASN A 126 -12.84 11.17 13.85
C ASN A 126 -11.70 10.45 13.11
N ARG A 127 -10.83 9.72 13.81
CA ARG A 127 -9.74 8.96 13.22
C ARG A 127 -10.05 7.47 13.32
N ARG A 128 -9.79 6.74 12.24
CA ARG A 128 -9.81 5.27 12.18
C ARG A 128 -8.71 4.80 11.24
N GLY A 129 -8.38 3.51 11.30
CA GLY A 129 -7.39 2.88 10.44
C GLY A 129 -6.05 2.66 11.12
N THR A 130 -5.07 2.27 10.32
CA THR A 130 -3.73 1.94 10.77
C THR A 130 -2.71 2.90 10.16
N LEU A 131 -1.69 3.27 10.92
CA LEU A 131 -0.46 3.87 10.44
C LEU A 131 0.68 2.96 10.81
N ILE A 132 1.53 2.65 9.84
CA ILE A 132 2.80 1.96 10.07
C ILE A 132 3.91 2.89 9.57
N ARG A 133 4.84 3.24 10.46
CA ARG A 133 6.08 3.97 10.18
C ARG A 133 7.24 3.03 10.41
N PHE A 134 8.19 2.95 9.48
CA PHE A 134 9.32 2.06 9.63
C PHE A 134 10.59 2.58 8.98
N THR A 135 11.72 2.16 9.53
CA THR A 135 13.07 2.41 9.04
C THR A 135 13.76 1.07 8.83
N PRO A 136 14.15 0.70 7.59
CA PRO A 136 14.90 -0.52 7.31
C PRO A 136 16.20 -0.61 8.12
N ASP A 137 16.60 -1.83 8.48
CA ASP A 137 17.79 -2.06 9.28
C ASP A 137 19.08 -1.97 8.42
N GLU A 138 19.95 -1.02 8.74
CA GLU A 138 21.21 -0.82 8.04
C GLU A 138 22.17 -2.03 8.18
N ASP A 139 22.08 -2.80 9.26
CA ASP A 139 22.86 -4.01 9.43
C ASP A 139 22.48 -5.09 8.40
N ILE A 140 21.25 -5.04 7.87
CA ILE A 140 20.75 -5.98 6.86
C ILE A 140 20.91 -5.43 5.45
N PHE A 141 20.53 -4.16 5.24
CA PHE A 141 20.45 -3.54 3.91
C PHE A 141 21.68 -2.69 3.57
N GLY A 142 22.61 -2.53 4.52
CA GLY A 142 23.80 -1.69 4.39
C GLY A 142 23.54 -0.22 4.73
N ALA A 143 24.59 0.49 5.13
CA ALA A 143 24.53 1.90 5.57
C ALA A 143 24.03 2.90 4.51
N ASN A 144 24.00 2.49 3.24
CA ASN A 144 23.49 3.30 2.13
C ASN A 144 22.05 2.93 1.74
N CYS A 145 21.34 2.17 2.59
CA CYS A 145 19.95 1.84 2.36
C CYS A 145 19.09 3.11 2.33
N ARG A 146 18.46 3.36 1.18
CA ARG A 146 17.64 4.55 0.97
C ARG A 146 16.39 4.19 0.18
N PHE A 147 15.29 4.78 0.55
CA PHE A 147 14.11 4.77 -0.30
C PHE A 147 14.33 5.68 -1.51
N LYS A 148 13.91 5.20 -2.67
CA LYS A 148 13.91 6.00 -3.90
C LYS A 148 12.51 6.59 -4.09
N ALA A 149 12.38 7.90 -3.93
CA ALA A 149 11.10 8.61 -4.02
C ALA A 149 10.37 8.31 -5.33
N GLU A 150 11.10 8.28 -6.45
CA GLU A 150 10.55 7.96 -7.76
C GLU A 150 9.93 6.55 -7.84
N ILE A 151 10.57 5.55 -7.21
CA ILE A 151 10.05 4.17 -7.21
C ILE A 151 8.78 4.10 -6.36
N LEU A 152 8.77 4.74 -5.19
CA LEU A 152 7.62 4.78 -4.30
C LEU A 152 6.45 5.54 -4.94
N TYR A 153 6.73 6.68 -5.58
CA TYR A 153 5.71 7.46 -6.28
C TYR A 153 5.11 6.68 -7.46
N ARG A 154 5.94 6.02 -8.27
CA ARG A 154 5.44 5.13 -9.34
C ARG A 154 4.60 3.97 -8.80
N MET A 155 4.97 3.40 -7.67
CA MET A 155 4.18 2.36 -6.99
C MET A 155 2.83 2.92 -6.55
N ALA A 156 2.80 4.10 -5.93
CA ALA A 156 1.57 4.80 -5.56
C ALA A 156 0.66 5.04 -6.77
N LEU A 157 1.23 5.56 -7.86
CA LEU A 157 0.54 5.86 -9.09
C LEU A 157 -0.06 4.58 -9.73
N SER A 158 0.73 3.50 -9.79
CA SER A 158 0.28 2.21 -10.32
C SER A 158 -0.89 1.63 -9.52
N LYS A 159 -0.83 1.70 -8.18
CA LYS A 159 -1.94 1.25 -7.32
C LYS A 159 -3.19 2.11 -7.50
N ALA A 160 -3.05 3.42 -7.65
CA ALA A 160 -4.20 4.31 -7.88
C ALA A 160 -4.93 4.00 -9.22
N TYR A 161 -4.20 3.62 -10.27
CA TYR A 161 -4.81 3.19 -11.53
C TYR A 161 -5.43 1.80 -11.45
N LEU A 162 -4.78 0.85 -10.77
CA LEU A 162 -5.25 -0.53 -10.68
C LEU A 162 -6.50 -0.68 -9.82
N PHE A 163 -6.66 0.20 -8.82
CA PHE A 163 -7.77 0.14 -7.87
C PHE A 163 -8.64 1.38 -8.00
N ALA A 164 -9.41 1.41 -9.09
CA ALA A 164 -10.28 2.53 -9.45
C ALA A 164 -11.15 3.00 -8.26
N GLY A 165 -11.09 4.30 -7.97
CA GLY A 165 -11.88 4.92 -6.89
C GLY A 165 -11.21 4.94 -5.51
N VAL A 166 -10.06 4.27 -5.32
CA VAL A 166 -9.25 4.43 -4.12
C VAL A 166 -8.38 5.67 -4.25
N GLU A 167 -8.42 6.55 -3.26
CA GLU A 167 -7.58 7.74 -3.20
C GLU A 167 -6.23 7.40 -2.56
N ILE A 168 -5.12 7.61 -3.28
CA ILE A 168 -3.77 7.52 -2.73
C ILE A 168 -3.21 8.92 -2.55
N ARG A 169 -2.82 9.24 -1.34
CA ARG A 169 -2.22 10.52 -0.94
C ARG A 169 -0.72 10.34 -0.84
N TRP A 170 -0.02 10.91 -1.79
CA TRP A 170 1.45 10.93 -1.81
C TRP A 170 1.99 12.14 -1.07
N LYS A 171 3.02 11.91 -0.25
CA LYS A 171 3.84 12.96 0.39
C LYS A 171 5.32 12.56 0.35
N CYS A 172 6.17 13.54 0.15
CA CYS A 172 7.63 13.37 0.15
C CYS A 172 8.28 14.58 0.81
N ALA A 173 9.25 14.34 1.68
CA ALA A 173 10.04 15.43 2.25
C ALA A 173 10.74 16.24 1.15
N PHE A 174 10.71 17.54 1.26
CA PHE A 174 11.20 18.47 0.22
C PHE A 174 12.68 18.20 -0.12
N GLU A 175 13.48 17.86 0.87
CA GLU A 175 14.92 17.63 0.75
C GLU A 175 15.27 16.41 -0.13
N LEU A 176 14.29 15.55 -0.39
CA LEU A 176 14.47 14.35 -1.22
C LEU A 176 14.09 14.57 -2.69
N ILE A 177 13.54 15.75 -2.99
CA ILE A 177 13.12 16.12 -4.33
C ILE A 177 14.28 16.84 -5.00
N THR A 178 14.76 16.31 -6.11
CA THR A 178 15.89 16.86 -6.86
C THR A 178 15.56 16.95 -8.34
N ASP A 179 16.33 17.75 -9.10
CA ASP A 179 16.15 17.84 -10.57
C ASP A 179 16.35 16.49 -11.26
N THR A 180 17.14 15.59 -10.68
CA THR A 180 17.37 14.23 -11.18
C THR A 180 16.33 13.24 -10.73
N ASN A 181 15.46 13.61 -9.77
CA ASN A 181 14.39 12.78 -9.22
C ASN A 181 13.15 13.65 -8.96
N PRO A 182 12.50 14.15 -10.02
CA PRO A 182 11.36 15.06 -9.92
C PRO A 182 10.09 14.29 -9.54
N VAL A 183 9.78 14.25 -8.26
CA VAL A 183 8.48 13.80 -7.76
C VAL A 183 7.72 14.96 -7.13
N PRO A 184 6.39 14.99 -7.15
CA PRO A 184 5.65 16.01 -6.44
C PRO A 184 5.87 15.90 -4.93
N GLN A 185 5.94 17.02 -4.23
CA GLN A 185 6.01 17.05 -2.77
C GLN A 185 4.74 16.47 -2.14
N GLN A 186 3.59 16.78 -2.73
CA GLN A 186 2.28 16.25 -2.33
C GLN A 186 1.41 16.08 -3.56
N GLN A 187 0.67 14.98 -3.61
CA GLN A 187 -0.32 14.75 -4.66
C GLN A 187 -1.41 13.78 -4.20
N GLN A 188 -2.64 14.07 -4.60
CA GLN A 188 -3.77 13.14 -4.51
C GLN A 188 -3.90 12.41 -5.85
N LEU A 189 -3.88 11.09 -5.79
CA LEU A 189 -3.97 10.20 -6.94
C LEU A 189 -5.28 9.42 -6.80
N CYS A 190 -6.23 9.70 -7.67
CA CYS A 190 -7.51 8.99 -7.72
C CYS A 190 -7.98 8.95 -9.17
N PHE A 191 -8.11 7.74 -9.73
CA PHE A 191 -8.44 7.51 -11.12
C PHE A 191 -9.68 6.62 -11.23
N PRO A 192 -10.89 7.22 -11.25
CA PRO A 192 -12.14 6.46 -11.32
C PRO A 192 -12.28 5.59 -12.57
N GLY A 193 -11.65 6.01 -13.69
CA GLY A 193 -11.62 5.23 -14.94
C GLY A 193 -10.55 4.13 -14.96
N GLY A 194 -9.74 3.98 -13.90
CA GLY A 194 -8.80 2.86 -13.75
C GLY A 194 -7.82 2.72 -14.92
N LEU A 195 -7.83 1.56 -15.59
CA LEU A 195 -6.95 1.28 -16.73
C LEU A 195 -7.18 2.20 -17.93
N ALA A 196 -8.40 2.69 -18.13
CA ALA A 196 -8.69 3.65 -19.20
C ALA A 196 -8.01 5.00 -18.92
N ASP A 197 -8.04 5.47 -17.67
CA ASP A 197 -7.35 6.70 -17.26
C ASP A 197 -5.83 6.54 -17.41
N TYR A 198 -5.29 5.38 -17.01
CA TYR A 198 -3.88 5.06 -17.21
C TYR A 198 -3.49 5.14 -18.68
N LEU A 199 -4.28 4.53 -19.55
CA LEU A 199 -4.02 4.48 -20.98
C LEU A 199 -4.11 5.88 -21.63
N ASN A 200 -5.11 6.67 -21.26
CA ASN A 200 -5.24 8.06 -21.66
C ASN A 200 -4.02 8.89 -21.24
N HIS A 201 -3.56 8.73 -20.00
CA HIS A 201 -2.39 9.45 -19.49
C HIS A 201 -1.12 9.03 -20.26
N SER A 202 -0.90 7.74 -20.46
CA SER A 202 0.31 7.21 -21.13
C SER A 202 0.37 7.48 -22.64
N THR A 203 -0.76 7.89 -23.23
CA THR A 203 -0.87 8.19 -24.66
C THR A 203 -1.25 9.64 -24.96
N MET A 204 -1.21 10.54 -23.96
CA MET A 204 -1.69 11.92 -24.07
C MET A 204 -1.00 12.71 -25.20
N ASP A 205 0.32 12.46 -25.43
CA ASP A 205 1.12 13.13 -26.46
C ASP A 205 1.23 12.32 -27.76
N LYS A 206 0.39 11.29 -27.92
CA LYS A 206 0.45 10.40 -29.10
C LYS A 206 -0.79 10.56 -29.97
N PRO A 207 -0.64 10.53 -31.29
CA PRO A 207 -1.80 10.58 -32.19
C PRO A 207 -2.58 9.26 -32.11
N LEU A 208 -3.81 9.36 -31.62
CA LEU A 208 -4.71 8.23 -31.43
C LEU A 208 -5.65 8.06 -32.65
N LEU A 209 -5.97 6.81 -32.97
CA LEU A 209 -6.99 6.48 -33.98
C LEU A 209 -8.40 6.72 -33.40
N LEU A 210 -8.59 6.48 -32.12
CA LEU A 210 -9.86 6.70 -31.39
C LEU A 210 -9.64 7.71 -30.31
N SER A 211 -10.63 8.59 -30.07
CA SER A 211 -10.58 9.62 -29.04
C SER A 211 -10.64 9.06 -27.60
N GLN A 212 -11.11 7.82 -27.44
CA GLN A 212 -11.19 7.15 -26.15
C GLN A 212 -10.77 5.70 -26.28
N PRO A 213 -10.15 5.11 -25.23
CA PRO A 213 -9.83 3.70 -25.18
C PRO A 213 -11.08 2.81 -25.25
N PHE A 214 -10.97 1.68 -25.92
CA PHE A 214 -11.91 0.59 -25.78
C PHE A 214 -11.62 -0.11 -24.45
N ALA A 215 -12.49 0.06 -23.46
CA ALA A 215 -12.31 -0.47 -22.12
C ALA A 215 -13.52 -1.28 -21.70
N GLY A 216 -13.28 -2.26 -20.84
CA GLY A 216 -14.34 -3.07 -20.29
C GLY A 216 -13.92 -3.79 -19.01
N ARG A 217 -14.92 -4.30 -18.33
CA ARG A 217 -14.78 -5.10 -17.11
C ARG A 217 -15.79 -6.22 -17.11
N ILE A 218 -15.36 -7.40 -16.70
CA ILE A 218 -16.22 -8.56 -16.51
C ILE A 218 -15.91 -9.22 -15.17
N GLU A 219 -16.92 -9.73 -14.52
CA GLU A 219 -16.79 -10.50 -13.28
C GLU A 219 -17.48 -11.85 -13.47
N ILE A 220 -16.70 -12.93 -13.34
CA ILE A 220 -17.18 -14.32 -13.50
C ILE A 220 -16.70 -15.09 -12.27
N GLU A 221 -17.64 -15.69 -11.54
CA GLU A 221 -17.36 -16.55 -10.35
C GLU A 221 -16.42 -15.89 -9.32
N GLY A 222 -16.57 -14.55 -9.11
CA GLY A 222 -15.74 -13.80 -8.18
C GLY A 222 -14.37 -13.38 -8.72
N GLN A 223 -14.03 -13.79 -9.96
CA GLN A 223 -12.84 -13.31 -10.68
C GLN A 223 -13.18 -12.06 -11.47
N LYS A 224 -12.35 -11.03 -11.35
CA LYS A 224 -12.52 -9.75 -12.02
C LYS A 224 -11.47 -9.60 -13.13
N PHE A 225 -11.94 -9.33 -14.34
CA PHE A 225 -11.09 -9.01 -15.48
C PHE A 225 -11.41 -7.58 -15.93
N GLU A 226 -10.38 -6.78 -16.09
CA GLU A 226 -10.48 -5.42 -16.58
C GLU A 226 -9.48 -5.21 -17.71
N TRP A 227 -9.89 -4.52 -18.77
CA TRP A 227 -9.02 -4.22 -19.92
C TRP A 227 -9.26 -2.81 -20.41
N ALA A 228 -8.22 -2.22 -21.01
CA ALA A 228 -8.29 -1.00 -21.78
C ALA A 228 -7.35 -1.12 -22.98
N ILE A 229 -7.83 -0.77 -24.17
CA ILE A 229 -7.10 -0.89 -25.43
C ILE A 229 -7.26 0.42 -26.20
N THR A 230 -6.18 0.92 -26.77
CA THR A 230 -6.22 2.03 -27.73
C THR A 230 -5.31 1.75 -28.91
N TRP A 231 -5.51 2.47 -30.01
CA TRP A 231 -4.73 2.34 -31.25
C TRP A 231 -4.05 3.67 -31.53
N LEU A 232 -2.76 3.61 -31.81
CA LEU A 232 -1.98 4.73 -32.31
C LEU A 232 -2.08 4.77 -33.82
N THR A 233 -2.00 5.97 -34.39
CA THR A 233 -1.89 6.09 -35.85
C THR A 233 -0.54 5.56 -36.34
N PRO A 234 -0.41 5.07 -37.58
CA PRO A 234 0.81 4.41 -38.09
C PRO A 234 2.10 5.22 -38.01
N ALA A 235 2.02 6.55 -37.94
CA ALA A 235 3.18 7.43 -37.79
C ALA A 235 3.81 7.43 -36.39
N ALA A 236 3.16 6.79 -35.41
CA ALA A 236 3.53 6.83 -34.01
C ALA A 236 3.77 5.46 -33.39
N VAL A 237 4.07 4.43 -34.19
CA VAL A 237 4.21 3.06 -33.65
C VAL A 237 5.42 2.95 -32.73
N SER A 238 5.16 3.01 -31.44
CA SER A 238 6.03 2.46 -30.41
C SER A 238 5.29 1.30 -29.75
N TYR A 239 5.84 0.11 -29.85
CA TYR A 239 5.29 -1.05 -29.15
C TYR A 239 5.56 -0.91 -27.66
N THR A 240 4.54 -0.61 -26.86
CA THR A 240 4.59 -0.73 -25.40
C THR A 240 3.79 -1.95 -24.99
N HIS A 241 4.50 -3.02 -24.66
CA HIS A 241 3.91 -4.12 -23.93
C HIS A 241 3.82 -3.71 -22.46
N LEU A 242 2.65 -3.33 -22.02
CA LEU A 242 2.33 -3.21 -20.59
C LEU A 242 1.70 -4.53 -20.16
N THR A 243 2.53 -5.43 -19.70
CA THR A 243 2.08 -6.46 -18.79
C THR A 243 2.06 -5.81 -17.42
N LEU A 244 0.88 -5.38 -16.96
CA LEU A 244 0.67 -5.17 -15.54
C LEU A 244 1.01 -6.49 -14.85
N PRO A 245 1.73 -6.48 -13.70
CA PRO A 245 1.91 -7.68 -12.95
C PRO A 245 0.51 -8.14 -12.50
N THR A 246 -0.09 -8.98 -13.30
CA THR A 246 -1.09 -9.90 -12.81
C THR A 246 -0.36 -10.66 -11.72
N ASN A 247 -0.80 -10.56 -10.47
CA ASN A 247 -0.34 -11.44 -9.43
C ASN A 247 -0.45 -12.84 -9.98
N GLY A 248 0.71 -13.36 -10.42
CA GLY A 248 0.80 -14.64 -11.09
C GLY A 248 0.31 -15.69 -10.14
N LEU A 249 -0.82 -16.23 -10.50
CA LEU A 249 -1.17 -17.58 -10.14
C LEU A 249 -0.24 -18.49 -10.98
N VAL A 250 0.79 -19.00 -10.38
CA VAL A 250 1.33 -20.34 -10.57
C VAL A 250 1.70 -20.87 -9.20
#